data_786363ecbc5c2ab177c614577746eef3
#
_entry.id   786363ecbc5c2ab177c614577746eef3
#
_cell.length_a   1.000
_cell.length_b   1.000
_cell.length_c   1.000
_cell.angle_alpha   90.00
_cell.angle_beta   90.00
_cell.angle_gamma   90.00
#
_symmetry.space_group_name_H-M   'P 1'
#
loop_
_entity.id
_entity.type
_entity.pdbx_description
1 polymer ?
#
loop_
_entity_poly.entity_id
_entity_poly.type
_entity_poly.pdbx_seq_one_letter_code
_entity_poly.pdbx_strand_id
1 'polypeptide(L)'
;MEQKVNVINPLELLNTVGQEVESVFAVKGKNVVDFMPIDKLRAKVKFSEREIAKLCEILGLDNELATFIRNYQEDYAREKKKAAISFKVSKKAFTKLKNILPLLRNEFTQGRDRLDDILDFFDVDSENEIFATSNNYAALFRRQNNVEVDPVNLYAWLRRGELDFKRMNLPEYNESALKNWIASGVWKHQIESSEYFHSLPSVLEAFGVALVFVPFLPRTVYGCVRWFEGKPLIQVSDRNRDLATCWFTLFHELGHVLLHRNEDILEGQLNESKAKLSKTEKEANKFANQYLFNGDHLRKAVFDRKRKGEPMTADKLSDEFNVDSIFAAYWLLKAQYQPTFQRLSLIHI
;
A
#
# COMPACT_ATOMS: atom_id res chain seq x y z
N MET A 1 27.05 32.15 -2.66
CA MET A 1 26.34 31.11 -3.43
C MET A 1 26.31 29.85 -2.56
N GLU A 2 25.28 29.69 -1.75
CA GLU A 2 25.09 28.49 -0.97
C GLU A 2 24.55 27.40 -1.89
N GLN A 3 25.29 26.31 -2.04
CA GLN A 3 24.83 25.13 -2.73
C GLN A 3 23.64 24.58 -1.96
N LYS A 4 22.46 24.61 -2.59
CA LYS A 4 21.31 23.85 -2.15
C LYS A 4 21.72 22.37 -2.22
N VAL A 5 22.03 21.79 -1.08
CA VAL A 5 22.14 20.34 -0.95
C VAL A 5 20.72 19.80 -1.16
N ASN A 6 20.45 19.26 -2.34
CA ASN A 6 19.25 18.48 -2.56
C ASN A 6 19.29 17.30 -1.57
N VAL A 7 18.40 17.32 -0.58
CA VAL A 7 18.22 16.22 0.34
C VAL A 7 17.59 15.08 -0.47
N ILE A 8 18.43 14.17 -0.94
CA ILE A 8 17.97 12.96 -1.64
C ILE A 8 17.21 12.12 -0.62
N ASN A 9 15.97 11.76 -0.96
CA ASN A 9 15.17 10.85 -0.15
C ASN A 9 15.96 9.53 0.04
N PRO A 10 16.09 8.99 1.28
CA PRO A 10 16.78 7.72 1.48
C PRO A 10 16.15 6.55 0.72
N LEU A 11 14.85 6.60 0.41
CA LEU A 11 14.20 5.64 -0.47
C LEU A 11 14.67 5.81 -1.93
N GLU A 12 14.93 7.02 -2.39
CA GLU A 12 15.53 7.27 -3.72
C GLU A 12 16.99 6.83 -3.73
N LEU A 13 17.74 7.09 -2.67
CA LEU A 13 19.11 6.60 -2.55
C LEU A 13 19.14 5.06 -2.44
N LEU A 14 18.25 4.45 -1.67
CA LEU A 14 18.11 2.99 -1.60
C LEU A 14 17.55 2.39 -2.90
N ASN A 15 16.75 3.11 -3.68
CA ASN A 15 16.33 2.68 -5.01
C ASN A 15 17.47 2.78 -6.04
N THR A 16 18.26 3.85 -5.99
CA THR A 16 19.43 4.02 -6.86
C THR A 16 20.53 3.01 -6.48
N VAL A 17 20.80 2.85 -5.19
CA VAL A 17 21.72 1.86 -4.64
C VAL A 17 21.11 0.45 -4.73
N GLY A 18 19.78 0.30 -4.73
CA GLY A 18 19.08 -0.98 -4.85
C GLY A 18 19.23 -1.63 -6.21
N GLN A 19 19.24 -0.88 -7.30
CA GLN A 19 19.54 -1.40 -8.64
C GLN A 19 21.02 -1.78 -8.79
N GLU A 20 21.93 -0.99 -8.24
CA GLU A 20 23.36 -1.32 -8.18
C GLU A 20 23.66 -2.43 -7.17
N VAL A 21 22.96 -2.48 -6.05
CA VAL A 21 23.05 -3.54 -5.03
C VAL A 21 22.70 -4.90 -5.61
N GLU A 22 21.61 -5.03 -6.35
CA GLU A 22 21.24 -6.29 -6.99
C GLU A 22 22.29 -6.73 -8.02
N SER A 23 22.85 -5.80 -8.80
CA SER A 23 23.92 -6.09 -9.76
C SER A 23 25.24 -6.45 -9.06
N VAL A 24 25.61 -5.78 -7.98
CA VAL A 24 26.83 -6.06 -7.19
C VAL A 24 26.70 -7.39 -6.43
N PHE A 25 25.52 -7.70 -5.90
CA PHE A 25 25.25 -9.00 -5.26
C PHE A 25 25.28 -10.16 -6.27
N ALA A 26 24.72 -9.97 -7.46
CA ALA A 26 24.76 -10.95 -8.54
C ALA A 26 26.20 -11.24 -8.98
N VAL A 27 27.07 -10.22 -9.07
CA VAL A 27 28.47 -10.36 -9.45
C VAL A 27 29.32 -11.01 -8.36
N LYS A 28 29.00 -10.79 -7.06
CA LYS A 28 29.77 -11.36 -5.94
C LYS A 28 29.23 -12.72 -5.44
N GLY A 29 28.17 -13.25 -6.04
CA GLY A 29 27.58 -14.54 -5.66
C GLY A 29 27.04 -14.58 -4.23
N LYS A 30 26.80 -13.41 -3.61
CA LYS A 30 26.24 -13.29 -2.27
C LYS A 30 24.77 -12.86 -2.37
N ASN A 31 23.87 -13.60 -1.76
CA ASN A 31 22.46 -13.24 -1.70
C ASN A 31 22.23 -12.09 -0.73
N VAL A 32 21.50 -11.04 -1.14
CA VAL A 32 21.01 -9.96 -0.26
C VAL A 32 20.22 -10.53 0.92
N VAL A 33 19.60 -11.68 0.73
CA VAL A 33 18.83 -12.44 1.73
C VAL A 33 19.67 -12.81 2.97
N ASP A 34 21.01 -12.95 2.83
CA ASP A 34 21.89 -13.31 3.96
C ASP A 34 22.14 -12.14 4.94
N PHE A 35 21.86 -10.91 4.50
CA PHE A 35 21.99 -9.73 5.36
C PHE A 35 20.67 -9.32 5.98
N MET A 36 19.68 -9.04 5.14
CA MET A 36 18.32 -8.60 5.50
C MET A 36 17.42 -8.71 4.27
N PRO A 37 16.17 -9.19 4.41
CA PRO A 37 15.21 -9.15 3.30
C PRO A 37 15.08 -7.73 2.74
N ILE A 38 15.04 -7.60 1.41
CA ILE A 38 15.01 -6.32 0.70
C ILE A 38 13.87 -5.40 1.18
N ASP A 39 12.70 -5.99 1.41
CA ASP A 39 11.54 -5.29 1.94
C ASP A 39 11.80 -4.67 3.33
N LYS A 40 12.52 -5.39 4.20
CA LYS A 40 12.96 -4.87 5.51
C LYS A 40 14.01 -3.79 5.36
N LEU A 41 14.93 -3.94 4.41
CA LEU A 41 15.96 -2.93 4.12
C LEU A 41 15.31 -1.63 3.64
N ARG A 42 14.35 -1.71 2.72
CA ARG A 42 13.58 -0.57 2.21
C ARG A 42 12.70 0.09 3.27
N ALA A 43 12.15 -0.69 4.21
CA ALA A 43 11.31 -0.18 5.30
C ALA A 43 12.13 0.36 6.50
N LYS A 44 13.44 0.11 6.53
CA LYS A 44 14.26 0.41 7.70
C LYS A 44 14.71 1.87 7.70
N VAL A 45 14.25 2.59 8.69
CA VAL A 45 14.54 4.03 8.86
C VAL A 45 15.81 4.27 9.72
N LYS A 46 16.27 3.26 10.48
CA LYS A 46 17.43 3.38 11.35
C LYS A 46 18.27 2.12 11.30
N PHE A 47 19.53 2.26 10.92
CA PHE A 47 20.54 1.20 10.94
C PHE A 47 21.41 1.34 12.19
N SER A 48 21.75 0.21 12.80
CA SER A 48 22.80 0.17 13.83
C SER A 48 24.18 0.28 13.17
N GLU A 49 25.19 0.70 13.94
CA GLU A 49 26.59 0.79 13.44
C GLU A 49 27.07 -0.54 12.84
N ARG A 50 26.67 -1.66 13.42
CA ARG A 50 27.02 -3.00 12.93
C ARG A 50 26.36 -3.30 11.58
N GLU A 51 25.13 -2.85 11.36
CA GLU A 51 24.42 -3.02 10.09
C GLU A 51 25.00 -2.10 9.00
N ILE A 52 25.38 -0.86 9.35
CA ILE A 52 26.04 0.06 8.42
C ILE A 52 27.39 -0.52 7.98
N ALA A 53 28.21 -0.97 8.92
CA ALA A 53 29.52 -1.56 8.62
C ALA A 53 29.37 -2.79 7.72
N LYS A 54 28.42 -3.68 8.00
CA LYS A 54 28.16 -4.86 7.20
C LYS A 54 27.61 -4.54 5.80
N LEU A 55 26.77 -3.52 5.69
CA LEU A 55 26.26 -3.01 4.42
C LEU A 55 27.39 -2.46 3.55
N CYS A 56 28.28 -1.63 4.12
CA CYS A 56 29.46 -1.11 3.43
C CYS A 56 30.44 -2.21 2.98
N GLU A 57 30.68 -3.21 3.84
CA GLU A 57 31.51 -4.37 3.50
C GLU A 57 30.94 -5.15 2.31
N ILE A 58 29.64 -5.45 2.31
CA ILE A 58 28.96 -6.22 1.27
C ILE A 58 28.96 -5.45 -0.06
N LEU A 59 28.72 -4.14 -0.02
CA LEU A 59 28.62 -3.29 -1.19
C LEU A 59 29.99 -2.82 -1.70
N GLY A 60 31.05 -3.04 -0.92
CA GLY A 60 32.40 -2.55 -1.25
C GLY A 60 32.49 -1.03 -1.27
N LEU A 61 31.68 -0.37 -0.43
CA LEU A 61 31.57 1.09 -0.33
C LEU A 61 32.55 1.60 0.73
N ASP A 62 33.07 2.78 0.47
CA ASP A 62 34.01 3.45 1.37
C ASP A 62 33.32 4.09 2.60
N ASN A 63 34.15 4.73 3.44
CA ASN A 63 33.69 5.39 4.66
C ASN A 63 32.76 6.59 4.39
N GLU A 64 32.70 7.12 3.17
CA GLU A 64 31.87 8.29 2.86
C GLU A 64 30.39 7.96 2.92
N LEU A 65 29.96 6.80 2.38
CA LEU A 65 28.55 6.40 2.45
C LEU A 65 28.15 6.01 3.88
N ALA A 66 29.04 5.37 4.64
CA ALA A 66 28.80 5.10 6.05
C ALA A 66 28.56 6.41 6.83
N THR A 67 29.39 7.41 6.57
CA THR A 67 29.25 8.76 7.14
C THR A 67 27.97 9.43 6.69
N PHE A 68 27.61 9.32 5.42
CA PHE A 68 26.35 9.84 4.87
C PHE A 68 25.13 9.20 5.55
N ILE A 69 25.08 7.88 5.70
CA ILE A 69 23.97 7.18 6.38
C ILE A 69 23.86 7.62 7.84
N ARG A 70 24.99 7.81 8.55
CA ARG A 70 24.99 8.31 9.94
C ARG A 70 24.46 9.74 10.02
N ASN A 71 25.00 10.65 9.22
CA ASN A 71 24.57 12.04 9.19
C ASN A 71 23.07 12.14 8.86
N TYR A 72 22.61 11.38 7.90
CA TYR A 72 21.21 11.32 7.55
C TYR A 72 20.33 10.84 8.71
N GLN A 73 20.75 9.79 9.42
CA GLN A 73 20.01 9.29 10.60
C GLN A 73 19.98 10.33 11.73
N GLU A 74 21.08 11.06 11.92
CA GLU A 74 21.16 12.13 12.93
C GLU A 74 20.29 13.32 12.55
N ASP A 75 20.33 13.73 11.30
CA ASP A 75 19.50 14.83 10.80
C ASP A 75 18.01 14.46 10.85
N TYR A 76 17.66 13.23 10.46
CA TYR A 76 16.29 12.72 10.60
C TYR A 76 15.84 12.70 12.08
N ALA A 77 16.70 12.25 13.00
CA ALA A 77 16.38 12.24 14.42
C ALA A 77 16.27 13.67 14.98
N ARG A 78 17.11 14.60 14.50
CA ARG A 78 17.10 16.02 14.85
C ARG A 78 15.84 16.71 14.33
N GLU A 79 15.49 16.48 13.07
CA GLU A 79 14.25 16.96 12.45
C GLU A 79 13.01 16.44 13.16
N LYS A 80 12.97 15.12 13.45
CA LYS A 80 11.90 14.51 14.22
C LYS A 80 11.75 15.11 15.62
N LYS A 81 12.89 15.46 16.25
CA LYS A 81 12.92 16.08 17.57
C LYS A 81 12.49 17.55 17.51
N LYS A 82 12.92 18.30 16.47
CA LYS A 82 12.47 19.67 16.21
C LYS A 82 10.98 19.73 15.90
N ALA A 83 10.48 18.84 15.06
CA ALA A 83 9.06 18.71 14.76
C ALA A 83 8.22 18.44 16.04
N ALA A 84 8.74 17.65 16.97
CA ALA A 84 8.08 17.41 18.26
C ALA A 84 8.07 18.64 19.19
N ILE A 85 9.09 19.51 19.09
CA ILE A 85 9.24 20.69 19.96
C ILE A 85 8.50 21.91 19.39
N SER A 86 8.43 22.08 18.05
CA SER A 86 7.76 23.24 17.41
C SER A 86 6.24 23.14 17.38
N PHE A 87 5.68 21.99 17.76
CA PHE A 87 4.24 21.80 17.81
C PHE A 87 3.63 22.61 18.97
N LYS A 88 3.07 23.77 18.67
CA LYS A 88 2.21 24.57 19.60
C LYS A 88 0.81 23.95 19.79
N VAL A 89 0.54 22.81 19.15
CA VAL A 89 -0.73 22.08 19.22
C VAL A 89 -0.96 21.59 20.65
N SER A 90 -2.18 21.66 21.12
CA SER A 90 -2.53 21.09 22.43
C SER A 90 -2.06 19.63 22.50
N LYS A 91 -1.58 19.18 23.67
CA LYS A 91 -1.09 17.80 23.88
C LYS A 91 -2.07 16.73 23.37
N LYS A 92 -3.37 17.03 23.37
CA LYS A 92 -4.44 16.19 22.86
C LYS A 92 -4.50 16.17 21.33
N ALA A 93 -4.33 17.31 20.68
CA ALA A 93 -4.31 17.43 19.22
C ALA A 93 -3.04 16.76 18.66
N PHE A 94 -1.88 17.01 19.27
CA PHE A 94 -0.62 16.34 18.89
C PHE A 94 -0.72 14.81 18.96
N THR A 95 -1.36 14.26 20.01
CA THR A 95 -1.56 12.82 20.12
C THR A 95 -2.41 12.26 18.96
N LYS A 96 -3.37 13.02 18.45
CA LYS A 96 -4.18 12.63 17.29
C LYS A 96 -3.42 12.74 15.97
N LEU A 97 -2.57 13.74 15.83
CA LEU A 97 -1.83 14.02 14.58
C LEU A 97 -0.54 13.22 14.42
N LYS A 98 0.04 12.69 15.51
CA LYS A 98 1.33 11.96 15.44
C LYS A 98 1.35 10.78 14.47
N ASN A 99 0.23 10.10 14.30
CA ASN A 99 0.14 8.91 13.46
C ASN A 99 0.22 9.24 11.96
N ILE A 100 -0.12 10.48 11.57
CA ILE A 100 -0.13 10.92 10.18
C ILE A 100 1.20 11.50 9.72
N LEU A 101 2.11 11.84 10.63
CA LEU A 101 3.41 12.43 10.29
C LEU A 101 4.21 11.66 9.22
N PRO A 102 4.18 10.32 9.16
CA PRO A 102 4.84 9.58 8.08
C PRO A 102 4.32 9.94 6.68
N LEU A 103 3.03 10.30 6.55
CA LEU A 103 2.44 10.68 5.27
C LEU A 103 2.86 12.08 4.81
N LEU A 104 3.31 12.93 5.73
CA LEU A 104 3.68 14.32 5.48
C LEU A 104 5.17 14.52 5.21
N ARG A 105 5.98 13.46 5.17
CA ARG A 105 7.46 13.59 5.06
C ARG A 105 7.91 14.45 3.89
N ASN A 106 7.26 14.29 2.74
CA ASN A 106 7.61 15.00 1.51
C ASN A 106 6.98 16.40 1.43
N GLU A 107 6.12 16.75 2.37
CA GLU A 107 5.41 18.03 2.43
C GLU A 107 6.07 19.02 3.41
N PHE A 108 7.11 18.60 4.15
CA PHE A 108 7.78 19.45 5.11
C PHE A 108 8.75 20.40 4.44
N THR A 109 8.59 21.71 4.70
CA THR A 109 9.45 22.78 4.21
C THR A 109 10.51 23.13 5.26
N GLN A 110 11.77 23.20 4.84
CA GLN A 110 12.86 23.56 5.74
C GLN A 110 12.70 25.00 6.26
N GLY A 111 12.75 25.17 7.59
CA GLY A 111 12.66 26.50 8.22
C GLY A 111 11.23 27.03 8.45
N ARG A 112 10.21 26.29 8.04
CA ARG A 112 8.80 26.63 8.27
C ARG A 112 8.25 25.97 9.54
N ASP A 113 7.19 26.54 10.13
CA ASP A 113 6.50 25.90 11.24
C ASP A 113 5.80 24.62 10.74
N ARG A 114 5.94 23.54 11.49
CA ARG A 114 5.33 22.24 11.15
C ARG A 114 3.81 22.28 11.14
N LEU A 115 3.20 23.19 11.90
CA LEU A 115 1.77 23.38 11.85
C LEU A 115 1.33 23.94 10.50
N ASP A 116 2.06 24.90 9.95
CA ASP A 116 1.77 25.46 8.63
C ASP A 116 1.85 24.38 7.55
N ASP A 117 2.89 23.52 7.58
CA ASP A 117 3.02 22.40 6.64
C ASP A 117 1.85 21.39 6.77
N ILE A 118 1.34 21.17 7.98
CA ILE A 118 0.18 20.31 8.21
C ILE A 118 -1.10 20.96 7.71
N LEU A 119 -1.31 22.24 7.96
CA LEU A 119 -2.46 22.97 7.45
C LEU A 119 -2.48 22.97 5.93
N ASP A 120 -1.33 23.21 5.29
CA ASP A 120 -1.18 23.13 3.84
C ASP A 120 -1.45 21.72 3.31
N PHE A 121 -0.94 20.68 3.99
CA PHE A 121 -1.21 19.29 3.61
C PHE A 121 -2.72 19.00 3.57
N PHE A 122 -3.46 19.50 4.55
CA PHE A 122 -4.91 19.32 4.61
C PHE A 122 -5.68 20.37 3.79
N ASP A 123 -5.01 21.41 3.31
CA ASP A 123 -5.62 22.54 2.58
C ASP A 123 -6.70 23.23 3.43
N VAL A 124 -6.34 23.61 4.64
CA VAL A 124 -7.21 24.24 5.64
C VAL A 124 -6.47 25.37 6.39
N ASP A 125 -7.23 26.33 6.92
CA ASP A 125 -6.68 27.48 7.62
C ASP A 125 -6.45 27.24 9.12
N SER A 126 -7.03 26.18 9.68
CA SER A 126 -6.95 25.91 11.12
C SER A 126 -7.03 24.43 11.49
N GLU A 127 -6.45 24.08 12.66
CA GLU A 127 -6.56 22.73 13.23
C GLU A 127 -8.02 22.30 13.45
N ASN A 128 -8.89 23.23 13.81
CA ASN A 128 -10.31 22.94 14.04
C ASN A 128 -10.99 22.43 12.76
N GLU A 129 -10.59 22.95 11.60
CA GLU A 129 -11.08 22.49 10.31
C GLU A 129 -10.60 21.08 9.98
N ILE A 130 -9.34 20.71 10.33
CA ILE A 130 -8.86 19.34 10.21
C ILE A 130 -9.81 18.39 10.95
N PHE A 131 -10.14 18.70 12.21
CA PHE A 131 -11.01 17.84 13.02
C PHE A 131 -12.47 17.85 12.53
N ALA A 132 -12.98 18.98 12.10
CA ALA A 132 -14.33 19.08 11.55
C ALA A 132 -14.48 18.26 10.27
N THR A 133 -13.56 18.47 9.32
CA THR A 133 -13.55 17.76 8.03
C THR A 133 -13.31 16.26 8.21
N SER A 134 -12.39 15.89 9.09
CA SER A 134 -12.11 14.46 9.37
C SER A 134 -13.34 13.74 9.96
N ASN A 135 -14.11 14.41 10.83
CA ASN A 135 -15.34 13.84 11.38
C ASN A 135 -16.42 13.65 10.30
N ASN A 136 -16.50 14.56 9.30
CA ASN A 136 -17.42 14.42 8.18
C ASN A 136 -17.08 13.18 7.33
N TYR A 137 -15.80 12.99 6.96
CA TYR A 137 -15.36 11.77 6.25
C TYR A 137 -15.67 10.50 7.04
N ALA A 138 -15.37 10.48 8.34
CA ALA A 138 -15.67 9.33 9.18
C ALA A 138 -17.18 9.07 9.31
N ALA A 139 -18.02 10.09 9.29
CA ALA A 139 -19.47 9.93 9.30
C ALA A 139 -19.99 9.34 7.98
N LEU A 140 -19.47 9.80 6.84
CA LEU A 140 -19.78 9.23 5.52
C LEU A 140 -19.37 7.76 5.46
N PHE A 141 -18.14 7.46 5.85
CA PHE A 141 -17.62 6.10 5.88
C PHE A 141 -18.46 5.16 6.74
N ARG A 142 -18.84 5.58 7.95
CA ARG A 142 -19.71 4.77 8.83
C ARG A 142 -21.09 4.51 8.23
N ARG A 143 -21.65 5.45 7.45
CA ARG A 143 -22.92 5.23 6.74
C ARG A 143 -22.80 4.15 5.67
N GLN A 144 -21.66 4.10 4.98
CA GLN A 144 -21.43 3.11 3.91
C GLN A 144 -21.08 1.73 4.48
N ASN A 145 -20.25 1.65 5.52
CA ASN A 145 -19.58 0.42 5.91
C ASN A 145 -19.88 -0.07 7.35
N ASN A 146 -20.54 0.75 8.17
CA ASN A 146 -20.84 0.44 9.59
C ASN A 146 -19.61 0.03 10.43
N VAL A 147 -18.43 0.56 10.10
CA VAL A 147 -17.15 0.29 10.76
C VAL A 147 -16.62 1.56 11.43
N GLU A 148 -16.00 1.42 12.59
CA GLU A 148 -15.31 2.53 13.25
C GLU A 148 -13.94 2.76 12.65
N VAL A 149 -13.70 3.99 12.21
CA VAL A 149 -12.39 4.47 11.74
C VAL A 149 -11.88 5.59 12.65
N ASP A 150 -10.58 5.82 12.62
CA ASP A 150 -10.00 7.04 13.18
C ASP A 150 -10.22 8.19 12.17
N PRO A 151 -10.96 9.24 12.54
CA PRO A 151 -11.32 10.30 11.60
C PRO A 151 -10.11 10.99 10.97
N VAL A 152 -9.12 11.34 11.80
CA VAL A 152 -7.92 12.06 11.33
C VAL A 152 -7.04 11.17 10.47
N ASN A 153 -6.85 9.93 10.86
CA ASN A 153 -6.08 8.98 10.06
C ASN A 153 -6.74 8.74 8.70
N LEU A 154 -8.08 8.57 8.68
CA LEU A 154 -8.82 8.39 7.42
C LEU A 154 -8.67 9.62 6.52
N TYR A 155 -8.90 10.83 7.05
CA TYR A 155 -8.78 12.06 6.27
C TYR A 155 -7.36 12.26 5.73
N ALA A 156 -6.32 12.06 6.56
CA ALA A 156 -4.94 12.16 6.12
C ALA A 156 -4.59 11.13 5.05
N TRP A 157 -5.07 9.90 5.20
CA TRP A 157 -4.85 8.83 4.23
C TRP A 157 -5.50 9.17 2.88
N LEU A 158 -6.75 9.64 2.88
CA LEU A 158 -7.45 10.09 1.68
C LEU A 158 -6.76 11.31 1.04
N ARG A 159 -6.36 12.29 1.85
CA ARG A 159 -5.67 13.49 1.36
C ARG A 159 -4.33 13.16 0.69
N ARG A 160 -3.56 12.20 1.23
CA ARG A 160 -2.31 11.74 0.60
C ARG A 160 -2.56 11.22 -0.81
N GLY A 161 -3.54 10.35 -1.00
CA GLY A 161 -3.89 9.86 -2.33
C GLY A 161 -4.35 10.95 -3.29
N GLU A 162 -5.11 11.94 -2.81
CA GLU A 162 -5.51 13.09 -3.62
C GLU A 162 -4.31 13.93 -4.07
N LEU A 163 -3.35 14.19 -3.18
CA LEU A 163 -2.14 14.93 -3.51
C LEU A 163 -1.27 14.19 -4.53
N ASP A 164 -1.18 12.87 -4.40
CA ASP A 164 -0.45 12.05 -5.37
C ASP A 164 -1.16 12.03 -6.72
N PHE A 165 -2.50 11.92 -6.74
CA PHE A 165 -3.30 12.04 -7.96
C PHE A 165 -3.08 13.37 -8.69
N LYS A 166 -3.08 14.50 -7.95
CA LYS A 166 -2.88 15.85 -8.52
C LYS A 166 -1.50 16.04 -9.17
N ARG A 167 -0.53 15.21 -8.82
CA ARG A 167 0.83 15.21 -9.40
C ARG A 167 0.93 14.36 -10.67
N MET A 168 -0.08 13.53 -10.97
CA MET A 168 -0.11 12.69 -12.15
C MET A 168 -0.62 13.46 -13.36
N ASN A 169 -0.10 13.17 -14.55
CA ASN A 169 -0.60 13.70 -15.81
C ASN A 169 -1.36 12.59 -16.54
N LEU A 170 -2.55 12.26 -16.06
CA LEU A 170 -3.35 11.17 -16.58
C LEU A 170 -4.04 11.55 -17.89
N PRO A 171 -4.05 10.66 -18.89
CA PRO A 171 -4.94 10.79 -20.06
C PRO A 171 -6.42 10.67 -19.62
N GLU A 172 -7.33 10.91 -20.59
CA GLU A 172 -8.75 10.67 -20.35
C GLU A 172 -9.02 9.19 -20.01
N TYR A 173 -9.96 8.96 -19.10
CA TYR A 173 -10.33 7.61 -18.68
C TYR A 173 -10.91 6.80 -19.85
N ASN A 174 -10.27 5.69 -20.17
CA ASN A 174 -10.67 4.77 -21.23
C ASN A 174 -11.15 3.43 -20.67
N GLU A 175 -12.46 3.38 -20.38
CA GLU A 175 -13.12 2.20 -19.83
C GLU A 175 -12.95 0.96 -20.72
N SER A 176 -13.07 1.12 -22.06
CA SER A 176 -12.95 0.01 -22.99
C SER A 176 -11.55 -0.59 -23.00
N ALA A 177 -10.51 0.24 -22.96
CA ALA A 177 -9.13 -0.22 -22.88
C ALA A 177 -8.86 -0.95 -21.56
N LEU A 178 -9.35 -0.42 -20.43
CA LEU A 178 -9.25 -1.08 -19.13
C LEU A 178 -9.96 -2.46 -19.14
N LYS A 179 -11.20 -2.54 -19.66
CA LYS A 179 -11.93 -3.81 -19.77
C LYS A 179 -11.17 -4.82 -20.64
N ASN A 180 -10.60 -4.37 -21.75
CA ASN A 180 -9.81 -5.23 -22.64
C ASN A 180 -8.55 -5.74 -21.96
N TRP A 181 -7.84 -4.91 -21.20
CA TRP A 181 -6.67 -5.33 -20.43
C TRP A 181 -7.04 -6.38 -19.37
N ILE A 182 -8.12 -6.16 -18.62
CA ILE A 182 -8.59 -7.13 -17.62
C ILE A 182 -8.98 -8.46 -18.29
N ALA A 183 -9.76 -8.39 -19.38
CA ALA A 183 -10.25 -9.56 -20.10
C ALA A 183 -9.13 -10.35 -20.81
N SER A 184 -8.07 -9.67 -21.26
CA SER A 184 -6.92 -10.33 -21.92
C SER A 184 -6.20 -11.32 -21.00
N GLY A 185 -6.25 -11.11 -19.68
CA GLY A 185 -5.57 -11.95 -18.72
C GLY A 185 -4.04 -11.88 -18.80
N VAL A 186 -3.46 -10.92 -19.53
CA VAL A 186 -1.99 -10.77 -19.67
C VAL A 186 -1.30 -10.60 -18.34
N TRP A 187 -1.94 -9.96 -17.38
CA TRP A 187 -1.47 -9.76 -16.02
C TRP A 187 -1.30 -11.08 -15.23
N LYS A 188 -1.99 -12.15 -15.60
CA LYS A 188 -1.90 -13.48 -14.95
C LYS A 188 -0.51 -14.11 -15.09
N HIS A 189 0.21 -13.81 -16.16
CA HIS A 189 1.56 -14.36 -16.37
C HIS A 189 2.62 -13.82 -15.42
N GLN A 190 2.31 -12.75 -14.67
CA GLN A 190 3.22 -12.09 -13.74
C GLN A 190 2.59 -11.93 -12.35
N ILE A 191 1.60 -12.76 -12.04
CA ILE A 191 0.79 -12.60 -10.82
C ILE A 191 1.59 -12.85 -9.55
N GLU A 192 2.65 -13.64 -9.62
CA GLU A 192 3.57 -13.94 -8.51
C GLU A 192 4.71 -12.91 -8.38
N SER A 193 4.83 -11.96 -9.33
CA SER A 193 5.86 -10.92 -9.29
C SER A 193 5.39 -9.71 -8.49
N SER A 194 6.08 -9.43 -7.39
CA SER A 194 5.88 -8.21 -6.61
C SER A 194 6.31 -6.96 -7.38
N GLU A 195 7.37 -7.05 -8.21
CA GLU A 195 7.86 -5.97 -9.06
C GLU A 195 6.80 -5.59 -10.10
N TYR A 196 6.16 -6.59 -10.70
CA TYR A 196 5.06 -6.32 -11.63
C TYR A 196 3.88 -5.67 -10.92
N PHE A 197 3.51 -6.15 -9.74
CA PHE A 197 2.43 -5.53 -8.96
C PHE A 197 2.73 -4.06 -8.66
N HIS A 198 3.97 -3.74 -8.29
CA HIS A 198 4.40 -2.35 -8.07
C HIS A 198 4.48 -1.51 -9.35
N SER A 199 4.57 -2.12 -10.53
CA SER A 199 4.52 -1.42 -11.82
C SER A 199 3.11 -1.12 -12.31
N LEU A 200 2.07 -1.69 -11.68
CA LEU A 200 0.67 -1.49 -12.08
C LEU A 200 0.19 -0.03 -12.09
N PRO A 201 0.69 0.89 -11.24
CA PRO A 201 0.39 2.31 -11.41
C PRO A 201 0.65 2.79 -12.84
N SER A 202 1.82 2.50 -13.41
CA SER A 202 2.16 2.90 -14.78
C SER A 202 1.32 2.18 -15.85
N VAL A 203 0.91 0.94 -15.59
CA VAL A 203 0.02 0.18 -16.50
C VAL A 203 -1.38 0.80 -16.52
N LEU A 204 -1.94 1.12 -15.35
CA LEU A 204 -3.28 1.67 -15.21
C LEU A 204 -3.36 3.14 -15.66
N GLU A 205 -2.26 3.89 -15.49
CA GLU A 205 -2.13 5.25 -16.01
C GLU A 205 -2.43 5.33 -17.50
N ALA A 206 -2.00 4.34 -18.29
CA ALA A 206 -2.27 4.29 -19.73
C ALA A 206 -3.78 4.24 -20.08
N PHE A 207 -4.62 3.86 -19.11
CA PHE A 207 -6.09 3.83 -19.25
C PHE A 207 -6.78 5.03 -18.59
N GLY A 208 -6.01 5.99 -18.08
CA GLY A 208 -6.54 7.14 -17.35
C GLY A 208 -7.01 6.80 -15.92
N VAL A 209 -6.49 5.73 -15.34
CA VAL A 209 -6.77 5.30 -13.97
C VAL A 209 -5.54 5.56 -13.09
N ALA A 210 -5.71 6.37 -12.05
CA ALA A 210 -4.67 6.51 -11.04
C ALA A 210 -4.72 5.32 -10.07
N LEU A 211 -3.59 4.66 -9.86
CA LEU A 211 -3.39 3.72 -8.75
C LEU A 211 -2.31 4.27 -7.82
N VAL A 212 -2.64 4.45 -6.55
CA VAL A 212 -1.74 5.02 -5.55
C VAL A 212 -1.64 4.09 -4.35
N PHE A 213 -0.42 3.72 -3.97
CA PHE A 213 -0.14 2.98 -2.75
C PHE A 213 0.18 3.97 -1.61
N VAL A 214 -0.65 3.96 -0.58
CA VAL A 214 -0.49 4.86 0.57
C VAL A 214 -0.18 4.06 1.83
N PRO A 215 0.84 4.46 2.60
CA PRO A 215 1.18 3.80 3.86
C PRO A 215 -0.01 3.61 4.78
N PHE A 216 -0.08 2.43 5.38
CA PHE A 216 -1.14 2.09 6.31
C PHE A 216 -1.15 3.01 7.53
N LEU A 217 -2.33 3.50 7.88
CA LEU A 217 -2.60 4.15 9.15
C LEU A 217 -3.57 3.31 9.99
N PRO A 218 -3.37 3.25 11.32
CA PRO A 218 -4.28 2.47 12.20
C PRO A 218 -5.73 2.93 12.09
N ARG A 219 -6.65 1.97 12.01
CA ARG A 219 -8.09 2.21 11.91
C ARG A 219 -8.47 3.07 10.69
N THR A 220 -7.86 2.77 9.55
CA THR A 220 -8.26 3.27 8.23
C THR A 220 -8.78 2.14 7.35
N VAL A 221 -9.02 2.45 6.09
CA VAL A 221 -9.53 1.53 5.06
C VAL A 221 -8.40 0.75 4.39
N TYR A 222 -8.74 -0.31 3.67
CA TYR A 222 -7.80 -1.09 2.85
C TYR A 222 -7.64 -0.50 1.46
N GLY A 223 -8.73 -0.02 0.88
CA GLY A 223 -8.78 0.60 -0.41
C GLY A 223 -9.91 1.62 -0.50
N CYS A 224 -9.93 2.38 -1.57
CA CYS A 224 -11.05 3.21 -1.96
C CYS A 224 -10.95 3.61 -3.44
N VAL A 225 -12.12 3.89 -4.03
CA VAL A 225 -12.23 4.55 -5.34
C VAL A 225 -12.84 5.93 -5.14
N ARG A 226 -12.20 6.94 -5.71
CA ARG A 226 -12.74 8.31 -5.81
C ARG A 226 -12.61 8.82 -7.23
N TRP A 227 -13.45 9.77 -7.61
CA TRP A 227 -13.46 10.32 -8.94
C TRP A 227 -13.08 11.80 -8.92
N PHE A 228 -12.10 12.16 -9.74
CA PHE A 228 -11.65 13.54 -9.92
C PHE A 228 -11.65 13.88 -11.40
N GLU A 229 -12.42 14.88 -11.80
CA GLU A 229 -12.50 15.35 -13.19
C GLU A 229 -12.78 14.21 -14.21
N GLY A 230 -13.63 13.25 -13.81
CA GLY A 230 -13.99 12.10 -14.65
C GLY A 230 -12.95 10.98 -14.70
N LYS A 231 -11.86 11.08 -13.94
CA LYS A 231 -10.79 10.08 -13.84
C LYS A 231 -10.85 9.37 -12.49
N PRO A 232 -10.78 8.03 -12.45
CA PRO A 232 -10.81 7.30 -11.20
C PRO A 232 -9.45 7.29 -10.53
N LEU A 233 -9.44 7.53 -9.21
CA LEU A 233 -8.33 7.28 -8.30
C LEU A 233 -8.63 6.02 -7.49
N ILE A 234 -7.87 4.99 -7.70
CA ILE A 234 -7.78 3.81 -6.84
C ILE A 234 -6.66 4.07 -5.83
N GLN A 235 -7.02 4.08 -4.56
CA GLN A 235 -6.05 4.23 -3.49
C GLN A 235 -6.04 2.96 -2.64
N VAL A 236 -4.86 2.35 -2.47
CA VAL A 236 -4.68 1.07 -1.77
C VAL A 236 -3.70 1.25 -0.63
N SER A 237 -4.02 0.65 0.52
CA SER A 237 -3.14 0.64 1.69
C SER A 237 -2.07 -0.45 1.54
N ASP A 238 -0.83 -0.16 1.94
CA ASP A 238 0.28 -1.11 2.03
C ASP A 238 0.19 -2.07 3.24
N ARG A 239 -0.97 -2.10 3.91
CA ARG A 239 -1.19 -2.94 5.09
C ARG A 239 -1.01 -4.42 4.82
N ASN A 240 -1.50 -4.88 3.67
CA ASN A 240 -1.44 -6.27 3.30
C ASN A 240 -0.06 -6.58 2.71
N ARG A 241 0.60 -7.59 3.26
CA ARG A 241 1.94 -7.99 2.84
C ARG A 241 1.95 -9.27 2.00
N ASP A 242 0.78 -9.84 1.72
CA ASP A 242 0.66 -10.97 0.82
C ASP A 242 0.08 -10.53 -0.52
N LEU A 243 0.70 -11.03 -1.57
CA LEU A 243 0.43 -10.62 -2.94
C LEU A 243 -1.00 -10.99 -3.38
N ALA A 244 -1.52 -12.13 -2.91
CA ALA A 244 -2.89 -12.54 -3.26
C ALA A 244 -3.94 -11.58 -2.69
N THR A 245 -3.76 -11.10 -1.46
CA THR A 245 -4.65 -10.07 -0.87
C THR A 245 -4.52 -8.74 -1.61
N CYS A 246 -3.32 -8.36 -2.04
CA CYS A 246 -3.10 -7.14 -2.82
C CYS A 246 -3.80 -7.21 -4.18
N TRP A 247 -3.68 -8.33 -4.90
CA TRP A 247 -4.42 -8.55 -6.14
C TRP A 247 -5.93 -8.54 -5.93
N PHE A 248 -6.41 -9.18 -4.85
CA PHE A 248 -7.83 -9.17 -4.54
C PHE A 248 -8.33 -7.75 -4.28
N THR A 249 -7.62 -6.97 -3.47
CA THR A 249 -7.97 -5.58 -3.19
C THR A 249 -7.98 -4.75 -4.48
N LEU A 250 -6.94 -4.86 -5.31
CA LEU A 250 -6.89 -4.13 -6.57
C LEU A 250 -8.07 -4.48 -7.49
N PHE A 251 -8.36 -5.78 -7.68
CA PHE A 251 -9.47 -6.21 -8.54
C PHE A 251 -10.85 -5.85 -7.96
N HIS A 252 -10.96 -5.79 -6.65
CA HIS A 252 -12.15 -5.28 -5.97
C HIS A 252 -12.37 -3.79 -6.29
N GLU A 253 -11.31 -2.96 -6.18
CA GLU A 253 -11.38 -1.54 -6.52
C GLU A 253 -11.62 -1.31 -8.02
N LEU A 254 -11.00 -2.12 -8.89
CA LEU A 254 -11.30 -2.10 -10.34
C LEU A 254 -12.76 -2.47 -10.62
N GLY A 255 -13.35 -3.34 -9.82
CA GLY A 255 -14.79 -3.64 -9.85
C GLY A 255 -15.62 -2.39 -9.58
N HIS A 256 -15.26 -1.60 -8.58
CA HIS A 256 -15.93 -0.32 -8.31
C HIS A 256 -15.76 0.67 -9.45
N VAL A 257 -14.58 0.80 -10.02
CA VAL A 257 -14.34 1.68 -11.19
C VAL A 257 -15.27 1.34 -12.37
N LEU A 258 -15.45 0.04 -12.64
CA LEU A 258 -16.19 -0.42 -13.81
C LEU A 258 -17.71 -0.56 -13.61
N LEU A 259 -18.16 -0.82 -12.39
CA LEU A 259 -19.57 -1.11 -12.06
C LEU A 259 -20.28 0.07 -11.40
N HIS A 260 -19.54 0.96 -10.72
CA HIS A 260 -20.10 2.04 -9.90
C HIS A 260 -19.48 3.39 -10.31
N ARG A 261 -19.50 3.68 -11.60
CA ARG A 261 -18.87 4.87 -12.18
C ARG A 261 -19.37 6.15 -11.53
N ASN A 262 -18.43 7.06 -11.23
CA ASN A 262 -18.65 8.37 -10.60
C ASN A 262 -19.24 8.28 -9.16
N GLU A 263 -19.17 7.12 -8.53
CA GLU A 263 -19.47 6.98 -7.11
C GLU A 263 -18.16 6.96 -6.31
N ASP A 264 -18.06 7.77 -5.26
CA ASP A 264 -16.95 7.68 -4.31
C ASP A 264 -17.22 6.53 -3.32
N ILE A 265 -16.41 5.49 -3.42
CA ILE A 265 -16.53 4.29 -2.61
C ILE A 265 -15.37 4.23 -1.62
N LEU A 266 -15.69 4.23 -0.35
CA LEU A 266 -14.75 4.03 0.75
C LEU A 266 -14.93 2.62 1.31
N GLU A 267 -13.98 1.72 1.03
CA GLU A 267 -14.08 0.33 1.45
C GLU A 267 -13.73 0.15 2.94
N GLY A 268 -14.54 -0.64 3.64
CA GLY A 268 -14.29 -1.07 5.00
C GLY A 268 -13.25 -2.20 5.11
N GLN A 269 -13.29 -2.92 6.21
CA GLN A 269 -12.42 -4.08 6.41
C GLN A 269 -12.92 -5.29 5.58
N LEU A 270 -12.02 -5.93 4.84
CA LEU A 270 -12.29 -7.16 4.06
C LEU A 270 -12.88 -8.35 4.87
N ASN A 271 -12.88 -8.25 6.20
CA ASN A 271 -13.30 -9.31 7.13
C ASN A 271 -14.69 -9.14 7.72
N GLU A 272 -15.52 -8.24 7.21
CA GLU A 272 -16.89 -8.10 7.71
C GLU A 272 -17.76 -9.34 7.38
N SER A 273 -18.62 -9.70 8.32
CA SER A 273 -19.58 -10.78 8.08
C SER A 273 -20.45 -10.43 6.87
N LYS A 274 -20.58 -11.36 5.92
CA LYS A 274 -21.29 -11.19 4.63
C LYS A 274 -22.71 -10.60 4.73
N ALA A 275 -23.34 -10.69 5.91
CA ALA A 275 -24.69 -10.19 6.14
C ALA A 275 -24.80 -8.65 6.15
N LYS A 276 -23.67 -7.95 6.26
CA LYS A 276 -23.64 -6.47 6.39
C LYS A 276 -23.11 -5.73 5.17
N LEU A 277 -22.59 -6.46 4.14
CA LEU A 277 -22.06 -5.82 2.95
C LEU A 277 -23.16 -5.16 2.12
N SER A 278 -22.88 -3.95 1.62
CA SER A 278 -23.75 -3.26 0.67
C SER A 278 -23.89 -4.05 -0.64
N LYS A 279 -24.81 -3.65 -1.51
CA LYS A 279 -24.96 -4.25 -2.84
C LYS A 279 -23.70 -3.99 -3.68
N THR A 280 -23.16 -2.78 -3.65
CA THR A 280 -21.95 -2.37 -4.37
C THR A 280 -20.72 -3.20 -3.96
N GLU A 281 -20.53 -3.40 -2.66
CA GLU A 281 -19.45 -4.25 -2.12
C GLU A 281 -19.57 -5.72 -2.57
N LYS A 282 -20.79 -6.26 -2.63
CA LYS A 282 -21.02 -7.61 -3.12
C LYS A 282 -20.71 -7.74 -4.61
N GLU A 283 -21.03 -6.73 -5.41
CA GLU A 283 -20.77 -6.68 -6.84
C GLU A 283 -19.26 -6.58 -7.10
N ALA A 284 -18.53 -5.72 -6.39
CA ALA A 284 -17.08 -5.61 -6.48
C ALA A 284 -16.37 -6.90 -6.04
N ASN A 285 -16.79 -7.50 -4.92
CA ASN A 285 -16.29 -8.81 -4.48
C ASN A 285 -16.54 -9.90 -5.53
N LYS A 286 -17.73 -9.93 -6.17
CA LYS A 286 -18.03 -10.87 -7.23
C LYS A 286 -17.14 -10.66 -8.44
N PHE A 287 -16.88 -9.41 -8.81
CA PHE A 287 -15.97 -9.05 -9.88
C PHE A 287 -14.54 -9.58 -9.61
N ALA A 288 -13.97 -9.28 -8.45
CA ALA A 288 -12.64 -9.78 -8.06
C ALA A 288 -12.60 -11.32 -8.09
N ASN A 289 -13.61 -11.98 -7.49
CA ASN A 289 -13.69 -13.45 -7.48
C ASN A 289 -13.75 -14.05 -8.88
N GLN A 290 -14.47 -13.41 -9.81
CA GLN A 290 -14.61 -13.89 -11.19
C GLN A 290 -13.27 -13.94 -11.92
N TYR A 291 -12.46 -12.88 -11.78
CA TYR A 291 -11.20 -12.77 -12.52
C TYR A 291 -10.03 -13.51 -11.85
N LEU A 292 -9.97 -13.49 -10.51
CA LEU A 292 -8.84 -14.08 -9.77
C LEU A 292 -9.07 -15.55 -9.39
N PHE A 293 -10.31 -15.95 -9.08
CA PHE A 293 -10.61 -17.27 -8.51
C PHE A 293 -11.55 -18.11 -9.39
N ASN A 294 -11.76 -17.70 -10.63
CA ASN A 294 -12.71 -18.35 -11.52
C ASN A 294 -14.11 -18.51 -10.87
N GLY A 295 -14.53 -17.48 -10.13
CA GLY A 295 -15.79 -17.45 -9.40
C GLY A 295 -15.71 -17.99 -7.96
N ASP A 296 -16.85 -18.40 -7.42
CA ASP A 296 -16.99 -18.82 -6.01
C ASP A 296 -16.70 -20.32 -5.76
N HIS A 297 -16.36 -21.08 -6.80
CA HIS A 297 -16.23 -22.55 -6.71
C HIS A 297 -15.09 -22.97 -5.80
N LEU A 298 -13.89 -22.41 -6.00
CA LEU A 298 -12.73 -22.67 -5.17
C LEU A 298 -13.02 -22.37 -3.69
N ARG A 299 -13.57 -21.20 -3.40
CA ARG A 299 -13.93 -20.81 -2.03
C ARG A 299 -14.88 -21.82 -1.38
N LYS A 300 -15.96 -22.17 -2.08
CA LYS A 300 -16.95 -23.15 -1.59
C LYS A 300 -16.28 -24.49 -1.30
N ALA A 301 -15.48 -25.00 -2.24
CA ALA A 301 -14.78 -26.26 -2.10
C ALA A 301 -13.86 -26.28 -0.88
N VAL A 302 -13.06 -25.21 -0.68
CA VAL A 302 -12.15 -25.10 0.47
C VAL A 302 -12.91 -25.16 1.80
N PHE A 303 -14.00 -24.40 1.95
CA PHE A 303 -14.77 -24.40 3.19
C PHE A 303 -15.56 -25.70 3.41
N ASP A 304 -16.07 -26.33 2.34
CA ASP A 304 -16.77 -27.60 2.43
C ASP A 304 -15.83 -28.75 2.79
N ARG A 305 -14.66 -28.84 2.16
CA ARG A 305 -13.62 -29.82 2.49
C ARG A 305 -13.07 -29.63 3.90
N LYS A 306 -12.86 -28.38 4.34
CA LYS A 306 -12.48 -28.11 5.73
C LYS A 306 -13.50 -28.69 6.72
N ARG A 307 -14.80 -28.49 6.48
CA ARG A 307 -15.87 -29.05 7.34
C ARG A 307 -15.87 -30.56 7.38
N LYS A 308 -15.47 -31.21 6.28
CA LYS A 308 -15.39 -32.67 6.17
C LYS A 308 -14.09 -33.26 6.68
N GLY A 309 -13.09 -32.41 7.02
CA GLY A 309 -11.75 -32.84 7.41
C GLY A 309 -10.92 -33.40 6.24
N GLU A 310 -11.29 -33.09 5.00
CA GLU A 310 -10.57 -33.55 3.81
C GLU A 310 -9.24 -32.83 3.64
N PRO A 311 -8.14 -33.54 3.28
CA PRO A 311 -6.83 -32.93 3.07
C PRO A 311 -6.83 -32.04 1.81
N MET A 312 -6.23 -30.87 1.91
CA MET A 312 -6.11 -29.89 0.83
C MET A 312 -4.68 -29.37 0.72
N THR A 313 -4.22 -29.14 -0.51
CA THR A 313 -2.99 -28.37 -0.79
C THR A 313 -3.29 -27.29 -1.81
N ALA A 314 -2.47 -26.23 -1.85
CA ALA A 314 -2.64 -25.15 -2.81
C ALA A 314 -2.50 -25.66 -4.25
N ASP A 315 -1.51 -26.51 -4.53
CA ASP A 315 -1.27 -27.06 -5.85
C ASP A 315 -2.44 -27.87 -6.39
N LYS A 316 -2.99 -28.79 -5.57
CA LYS A 316 -4.17 -29.59 -5.98
C LYS A 316 -5.41 -28.72 -6.24
N LEU A 317 -5.61 -27.70 -5.44
CA LEU A 317 -6.71 -26.75 -5.64
C LEU A 317 -6.46 -25.86 -6.86
N SER A 318 -5.22 -25.46 -7.09
CA SER A 318 -4.79 -24.72 -8.28
C SER A 318 -5.13 -25.49 -9.56
N ASP A 319 -4.72 -26.76 -9.66
CA ASP A 319 -4.98 -27.63 -10.81
C ASP A 319 -6.48 -27.88 -11.01
N GLU A 320 -7.19 -28.22 -9.92
CA GLU A 320 -8.62 -28.59 -9.97
C GLU A 320 -9.51 -27.40 -10.39
N PHE A 321 -9.19 -26.19 -9.93
CA PHE A 321 -10.03 -25.01 -10.17
C PHE A 321 -9.48 -24.10 -11.28
N ASN A 322 -8.32 -24.46 -11.87
CA ASN A 322 -7.62 -23.68 -12.90
C ASN A 322 -7.44 -22.21 -12.45
N VAL A 323 -6.83 -22.05 -11.28
CA VAL A 323 -6.45 -20.76 -10.68
C VAL A 323 -4.99 -20.79 -10.29
N ASP A 324 -4.38 -19.63 -10.15
CA ASP A 324 -3.00 -19.57 -9.67
C ASP A 324 -2.87 -20.07 -8.22
N SER A 325 -1.73 -20.69 -7.90
CA SER A 325 -1.46 -21.33 -6.60
C SER A 325 -1.51 -20.35 -5.43
N ILE A 326 -1.13 -19.08 -5.64
CA ILE A 326 -1.22 -18.04 -4.61
C ILE A 326 -2.67 -17.77 -4.19
N PHE A 327 -3.61 -17.91 -5.10
CA PHE A 327 -5.04 -17.72 -4.80
C PHE A 327 -5.67 -18.95 -4.14
N ALA A 328 -5.21 -20.15 -4.48
CA ALA A 328 -5.57 -21.35 -3.72
C ALA A 328 -5.06 -21.25 -2.27
N ALA A 329 -3.79 -20.83 -2.10
CA ALA A 329 -3.20 -20.56 -0.79
C ALA A 329 -3.96 -19.49 0.01
N TYR A 330 -4.37 -18.40 -0.65
CA TYR A 330 -5.19 -17.35 -0.03
C TYR A 330 -6.46 -17.92 0.62
N TRP A 331 -7.20 -18.79 -0.10
CA TRP A 331 -8.44 -19.36 0.47
C TRP A 331 -8.17 -20.39 1.57
N LEU A 332 -7.07 -21.14 1.51
CA LEU A 332 -6.64 -22.02 2.60
C LEU A 332 -6.37 -21.22 3.88
N LEU A 333 -5.66 -20.09 3.77
CA LEU A 333 -5.40 -19.19 4.89
C LEU A 333 -6.68 -18.56 5.44
N LYS A 334 -7.56 -18.05 4.56
CA LYS A 334 -8.86 -17.49 4.97
C LYS A 334 -9.75 -18.50 5.66
N ALA A 335 -9.64 -19.77 5.30
CA ALA A 335 -10.29 -20.86 5.97
C ALA A 335 -9.60 -21.27 7.29
N GLN A 336 -8.47 -20.68 7.65
CA GLN A 336 -7.63 -21.12 8.78
C GLN A 336 -7.29 -22.61 8.68
N TYR A 337 -7.07 -23.08 7.46
CA TYR A 337 -6.64 -24.44 7.20
C TYR A 337 -5.12 -24.49 7.35
N GLN A 338 -4.61 -25.24 8.33
CA GLN A 338 -3.19 -25.50 8.48
C GLN A 338 -2.86 -26.83 7.79
N PRO A 339 -2.25 -26.82 6.60
CA PRO A 339 -1.80 -28.06 6.00
C PRO A 339 -0.67 -28.64 6.86
N THR A 340 -0.82 -29.90 7.26
CA THR A 340 0.30 -30.69 7.80
C THR A 340 1.37 -30.77 6.71
N PHE A 341 2.50 -30.08 6.90
CA PHE A 341 3.71 -30.19 6.09
C PHE A 341 3.72 -29.63 4.64
N GLN A 342 3.40 -28.35 4.44
CA GLN A 342 4.08 -27.60 3.37
C GLN A 342 4.19 -26.13 3.79
N ARG A 343 5.41 -25.58 3.84
CA ARG A 343 5.64 -24.14 3.95
C ARG A 343 5.02 -23.51 2.70
N LEU A 344 3.83 -22.95 2.86
CA LEU A 344 3.35 -21.98 1.90
C LEU A 344 4.32 -20.79 1.98
N SER A 345 5.23 -20.70 1.03
CA SER A 345 5.99 -19.47 0.85
C SER A 345 5.01 -18.43 0.33
N LEU A 346 4.41 -17.67 1.24
CA LEU A 346 3.68 -16.47 0.88
C LEU A 346 4.72 -15.52 0.28
N ILE A 347 4.53 -15.16 -0.97
CA ILE A 347 5.30 -14.08 -1.59
C ILE A 347 4.85 -12.81 -0.89
N HIS A 348 5.75 -12.24 -0.09
CA HIS A 348 5.51 -10.99 0.62
C HIS A 348 5.95 -9.82 -0.28
N ILE A 349 5.13 -8.78 -0.32
CA ILE A 349 5.42 -7.50 -0.98
C ILE A 349 6.29 -6.63 -0.07
#